data_658875d4e30edc8a8abd9062b7f61a36
#
_entry.id   658875d4e30edc8a8abd9062b7f61a36
#
_cell.length_a   1.000
_cell.length_b   1.000
_cell.length_c   1.000
_cell.angle_alpha   90.00
_cell.angle_beta   90.00
_cell.angle_gamma   90.00
#
_symmetry.space_group_name_H-M   'P 1'
#
loop_
_entity.id
_entity.type
_entity.pdbx_description
1 polymer ?
#
loop_
_entity_poly.entity_id
_entity_poly.type
_entity_poly.pdbx_seq_one_letter_code
_entity_poly.pdbx_strand_id
1 'polypeptide(L)'
;MSPSLEIAVRVGGSAAVFATMALWEWFAPRRHLTAGRRPRWPGNLGILAIDIVAVRLLVPATAVGVALIATTRGWGLFAMLGLPAWAAIPIGVIALDLVIYTQHVVFHHVPVPWRLHRMHHADLDIDVSTGVRFHPLEILLSLAIKMAAVLALGVPALAVLLFEVLLNATSMFNHSNVALPPRIEPIARWLVVTPQMHQVHHSIERAETDSNFGFNLPWWDRLFGTYRAKPAAGEERMTIGLPIFRNVAELAIVRLLTQPFRDAR
;
A
#
# COMPACT_ATOMS: atom_id res chain seq x y z
N MET A 1 -0.22 25.28 -4.99
CA MET A 1 -1.44 24.57 -5.47
C MET A 1 -2.56 24.90 -4.51
N SER A 2 -3.79 25.14 -4.99
CA SER A 2 -4.92 25.37 -4.10
C SER A 2 -5.33 24.08 -3.38
N PRO A 3 -5.90 24.14 -2.15
CA PRO A 3 -6.37 22.95 -1.45
C PRO A 3 -7.42 22.15 -2.24
N SER A 4 -8.28 22.82 -2.98
CA SER A 4 -9.27 22.17 -3.86
C SER A 4 -8.64 21.37 -5.00
N LEU A 5 -7.57 21.89 -5.61
CA LEU A 5 -6.84 21.20 -6.66
C LEU A 5 -6.10 19.98 -6.08
N GLU A 6 -5.49 20.09 -4.90
CA GLU A 6 -4.86 18.97 -4.23
C GLU A 6 -5.86 17.83 -3.98
N ILE A 7 -7.03 18.15 -3.42
CA ILE A 7 -8.11 17.18 -3.19
C ILE A 7 -8.56 16.56 -4.52
N ALA A 8 -8.77 17.36 -5.56
CA ALA A 8 -9.21 16.87 -6.86
C ALA A 8 -8.19 15.89 -7.48
N VAL A 9 -6.89 16.19 -7.40
CA VAL A 9 -5.82 15.32 -7.88
C VAL A 9 -5.78 14.02 -7.09
N ARG A 10 -5.86 14.07 -5.77
CA ARG A 10 -5.82 12.87 -4.91
C ARG A 10 -7.05 11.99 -5.11
N VAL A 11 -8.24 12.55 -4.95
CA VAL A 11 -9.50 11.78 -5.01
C VAL A 11 -9.79 11.35 -6.44
N GLY A 12 -9.69 12.27 -7.40
CA GLY A 12 -9.95 11.99 -8.81
C GLY A 12 -8.94 10.97 -9.37
N GLY A 13 -7.65 11.14 -9.06
CA GLY A 13 -6.61 10.20 -9.46
C GLY A 13 -6.84 8.80 -8.88
N SER A 14 -7.10 8.70 -7.57
CA SER A 14 -7.37 7.42 -6.92
C SER A 14 -8.64 6.75 -7.47
N ALA A 15 -9.72 7.50 -7.67
CA ALA A 15 -10.96 6.97 -8.24
C ALA A 15 -10.77 6.49 -9.69
N ALA A 16 -10.00 7.22 -10.50
CA ALA A 16 -9.68 6.84 -11.88
C ALA A 16 -8.86 5.56 -11.93
N VAL A 17 -7.81 5.44 -11.10
CA VAL A 17 -6.99 4.22 -11.02
C VAL A 17 -7.83 3.03 -10.53
N PHE A 18 -8.62 3.20 -9.47
CA PHE A 18 -9.50 2.15 -8.96
C PHE A 18 -10.47 1.66 -10.04
N ALA A 19 -11.16 2.58 -10.72
CA ALA A 19 -12.10 2.24 -11.79
C ALA A 19 -11.40 1.53 -12.97
N THR A 20 -10.22 2.02 -13.37
CA THR A 20 -9.45 1.42 -14.46
C THR A 20 -9.03 -0.01 -14.11
N MET A 21 -8.50 -0.24 -12.90
CA MET A 21 -8.09 -1.58 -12.47
C MET A 21 -9.29 -2.51 -12.30
N ALA A 22 -10.39 -2.02 -11.71
CA ALA A 22 -11.63 -2.79 -11.56
C ALA A 22 -12.22 -3.22 -12.90
N LEU A 23 -12.23 -2.33 -13.91
CA LEU A 23 -12.65 -2.66 -15.26
C LEU A 23 -11.71 -3.66 -15.93
N TRP A 24 -10.41 -3.48 -15.79
CA TRP A 24 -9.44 -4.44 -16.35
C TRP A 24 -9.63 -5.84 -15.75
N GLU A 25 -9.75 -5.95 -14.42
CA GLU A 25 -10.04 -7.21 -13.75
C GLU A 25 -11.37 -7.82 -14.15
N TRP A 26 -12.35 -6.99 -14.48
CA TRP A 26 -13.66 -7.47 -14.92
C TRP A 26 -13.59 -8.16 -16.28
N PHE A 27 -12.86 -7.59 -17.22
CA PHE A 27 -12.78 -8.09 -18.59
C PHE A 27 -11.64 -9.10 -18.80
N ALA A 28 -10.54 -8.99 -18.06
CA ALA A 28 -9.37 -9.84 -18.21
C ALA A 28 -8.74 -10.19 -16.86
N PRO A 29 -9.44 -10.92 -15.98
CA PRO A 29 -8.89 -11.34 -14.71
C PRO A 29 -7.73 -12.32 -14.91
N ARG A 30 -6.66 -12.16 -14.15
CA ARG A 30 -5.52 -13.07 -14.19
C ARG A 30 -5.85 -14.46 -13.63
N ARG A 31 -6.63 -14.52 -12.55
CA ARG A 31 -7.01 -15.76 -11.87
C ARG A 31 -8.47 -15.73 -11.44
N HIS A 32 -9.07 -16.91 -11.36
CA HIS A 32 -10.40 -17.01 -10.79
C HIS A 32 -10.39 -16.70 -9.30
N LEU A 33 -11.36 -15.89 -8.87
CA LEU A 33 -11.55 -15.56 -7.46
C LEU A 33 -12.29 -16.72 -6.76
N THR A 34 -11.77 -17.17 -5.63
CA THR A 34 -12.33 -18.28 -4.83
C THR A 34 -13.58 -17.83 -4.07
N ALA A 35 -13.48 -16.71 -3.35
CA ALA A 35 -14.58 -16.11 -2.60
C ALA A 35 -15.42 -15.17 -3.46
N GLY A 36 -14.83 -14.60 -4.51
CA GLY A 36 -15.46 -13.63 -5.38
C GLY A 36 -15.56 -12.22 -4.78
N ARG A 37 -16.08 -11.27 -5.57
CA ARG A 37 -16.16 -9.85 -5.20
C ARG A 37 -17.29 -9.55 -4.21
N ARG A 38 -18.47 -10.19 -4.37
CA ARG A 38 -19.67 -9.84 -3.59
C ARG A 38 -19.48 -9.88 -2.07
N PRO A 39 -18.88 -10.91 -1.46
CA PRO A 39 -18.67 -10.92 -0.01
C PRO A 39 -17.51 -10.04 0.46
N ARG A 40 -16.56 -9.69 -0.40
CA ARG A 40 -15.32 -8.99 -0.05
C ARG A 40 -15.43 -7.46 -0.17
N TRP A 41 -15.93 -6.97 -1.32
CA TRP A 41 -15.98 -5.54 -1.63
C TRP A 41 -16.73 -4.69 -0.61
N PRO A 42 -17.90 -5.09 -0.06
CA PRO A 42 -18.57 -4.30 0.97
C PRO A 42 -17.70 -4.09 2.22
N GLY A 43 -16.97 -5.12 2.66
CA GLY A 43 -16.02 -5.04 3.76
C GLY A 43 -14.84 -4.15 3.43
N ASN A 44 -14.16 -4.38 2.30
CA ASN A 44 -12.97 -3.65 1.87
C ASN A 44 -13.26 -2.15 1.66
N LEU A 45 -14.34 -1.81 0.94
CA LEU A 45 -14.74 -0.42 0.71
C LEU A 45 -15.31 0.25 1.98
N GLY A 46 -15.96 -0.53 2.85
CA GLY A 46 -16.43 -0.05 4.14
C GLY A 46 -15.26 0.34 5.07
N ILE A 47 -14.18 -0.44 5.10
CA ILE A 47 -12.96 -0.10 5.82
C ILE A 47 -12.34 1.17 5.23
N LEU A 48 -12.20 1.28 3.91
CA LEU A 48 -11.71 2.51 3.26
C LEU A 48 -12.52 3.75 3.68
N ALA A 49 -13.86 3.63 3.73
CA ALA A 49 -14.71 4.74 4.18
C ALA A 49 -14.43 5.12 5.65
N ILE A 50 -14.23 4.13 6.52
CA ILE A 50 -13.87 4.36 7.92
C ILE A 50 -12.49 5.02 8.01
N ASP A 51 -11.51 4.61 7.21
CA ASP A 51 -10.17 5.20 7.17
C ASP A 51 -10.22 6.68 6.78
N ILE A 52 -10.98 7.01 5.75
CA ILE A 52 -11.15 8.40 5.31
C ILE A 52 -11.73 9.25 6.45
N VAL A 53 -12.77 8.75 7.13
CA VAL A 53 -13.40 9.45 8.27
C VAL A 53 -12.42 9.56 9.44
N ALA A 54 -11.74 8.48 9.80
CA ALA A 54 -10.78 8.47 10.91
C ALA A 54 -9.63 9.47 10.68
N VAL A 55 -9.03 9.46 9.50
CA VAL A 55 -7.97 10.42 9.14
C VAL A 55 -8.51 11.85 9.17
N ARG A 56 -9.68 12.08 8.60
CA ARG A 56 -10.29 13.44 8.57
C ARG A 56 -10.58 14.00 9.94
N LEU A 57 -10.99 13.17 10.89
CA LEU A 57 -11.37 13.59 12.24
C LEU A 57 -10.16 13.67 13.20
N LEU A 58 -9.19 12.78 13.05
CA LEU A 58 -8.12 12.63 14.03
C LEU A 58 -6.81 13.29 13.62
N VAL A 59 -6.62 13.59 12.33
CA VAL A 59 -5.36 14.15 11.83
C VAL A 59 -5.56 15.62 11.42
N PRO A 60 -5.03 16.57 12.20
CA PRO A 60 -5.27 18.00 11.98
C PRO A 60 -4.52 18.57 10.77
N ALA A 61 -3.47 17.90 10.29
CA ALA A 61 -2.64 18.36 9.18
C ALA A 61 -2.36 17.22 8.21
N THR A 62 -2.34 17.50 6.91
CA THR A 62 -1.89 16.56 5.89
C THR A 62 -0.36 16.46 5.89
N ALA A 63 0.19 15.38 5.34
CA ALA A 63 1.65 15.26 5.19
C ALA A 63 2.24 16.37 4.30
N VAL A 64 1.46 16.85 3.31
CA VAL A 64 1.81 18.05 2.51
C VAL A 64 1.84 19.30 3.39
N GLY A 65 0.88 19.47 4.28
CA GLY A 65 0.86 20.59 5.24
C GLY A 65 2.09 20.57 6.16
N VAL A 66 2.46 19.39 6.66
CA VAL A 66 3.68 19.17 7.46
C VAL A 66 4.94 19.54 6.66
N ALA A 67 5.00 19.14 5.39
CA ALA A 67 6.12 19.48 4.49
C ALA A 67 6.24 21.00 4.25
N LEU A 68 5.12 21.70 4.10
CA LEU A 68 5.11 23.18 3.99
C LEU A 68 5.67 23.83 5.26
N ILE A 69 5.28 23.37 6.43
CA ILE A 69 5.82 23.86 7.71
C ILE A 69 7.33 23.59 7.78
N ALA A 70 7.80 22.38 7.44
CA ALA A 70 9.21 22.04 7.44
C ALA A 70 10.00 22.98 6.50
N THR A 71 9.49 23.19 5.29
CA THR A 71 10.12 24.07 4.29
C THR A 71 10.20 25.52 4.77
N THR A 72 9.10 26.06 5.29
CA THR A 72 9.07 27.47 5.77
C THR A 72 9.95 27.70 6.99
N ARG A 73 10.19 26.68 7.80
CA ARG A 73 11.06 26.74 8.99
C ARG A 73 12.51 26.36 8.72
N GLY A 74 12.83 25.90 7.50
CA GLY A 74 14.16 25.39 7.16
C GLY A 74 14.52 24.11 7.92
N TRP A 75 13.54 23.26 8.26
CA TRP A 75 13.75 22.03 9.02
C TRP A 75 14.09 20.85 8.13
N GLY A 76 14.86 19.92 8.67
CA GLY A 76 15.17 18.64 8.09
C GLY A 76 16.50 18.58 7.32
N LEU A 77 16.91 17.36 7.03
CA LEU A 77 18.21 17.04 6.42
C LEU A 77 18.44 17.75 5.08
N PHE A 78 17.40 17.82 4.22
CA PHE A 78 17.53 18.43 2.89
C PHE A 78 17.81 19.93 2.97
N ALA A 79 17.20 20.63 3.93
CA ALA A 79 17.49 22.03 4.18
C ALA A 79 18.91 22.23 4.72
N MET A 80 19.36 21.38 5.65
CA MET A 80 20.73 21.42 6.20
C MET A 80 21.80 21.17 5.12
N LEU A 81 21.50 20.31 4.15
CA LEU A 81 22.40 20.00 3.03
C LEU A 81 22.29 21.03 1.88
N GLY A 82 21.37 21.98 1.95
CA GLY A 82 21.14 22.96 0.89
C GLY A 82 20.71 22.33 -0.44
N LEU A 83 19.96 21.23 -0.40
CA LEU A 83 19.57 20.53 -1.64
C LEU A 83 18.67 21.41 -2.51
N PRO A 84 19.02 21.62 -3.79
CA PRO A 84 18.16 22.33 -4.72
C PRO A 84 16.89 21.50 -5.03
N ALA A 85 15.79 22.18 -5.34
CA ALA A 85 14.48 21.54 -5.55
C ALA A 85 14.50 20.40 -6.57
N TRP A 86 15.26 20.55 -7.66
CA TRP A 86 15.37 19.53 -8.72
C TRP A 86 15.98 18.22 -8.22
N ALA A 87 16.82 18.26 -7.17
CA ALA A 87 17.39 17.07 -6.51
C ALA A 87 16.52 16.61 -5.33
N ALA A 88 16.02 17.56 -4.51
CA ALA A 88 15.24 17.27 -3.32
C ALA A 88 13.90 16.56 -3.65
N ILE A 89 13.27 16.86 -4.78
CA ILE A 89 12.01 16.23 -5.18
C ILE A 89 12.19 14.73 -5.48
N PRO A 90 13.01 14.30 -6.45
CA PRO A 90 13.17 12.87 -6.74
C PRO A 90 13.79 12.10 -5.57
N ILE A 91 14.78 12.65 -4.86
CA ILE A 91 15.36 12.03 -3.68
C ILE A 91 14.31 11.87 -2.59
N GLY A 92 13.45 12.86 -2.38
CA GLY A 92 12.36 12.80 -1.41
C GLY A 92 11.34 11.70 -1.71
N VAL A 93 10.94 11.54 -2.98
CA VAL A 93 10.05 10.46 -3.41
C VAL A 93 10.68 9.09 -3.13
N ILE A 94 11.95 8.89 -3.51
CA ILE A 94 12.69 7.65 -3.31
C ILE A 94 12.88 7.37 -1.80
N ALA A 95 13.22 8.38 -1.00
CA ALA A 95 13.41 8.23 0.44
C ALA A 95 12.10 7.86 1.16
N LEU A 96 10.98 8.47 0.79
CA LEU A 96 9.67 8.11 1.34
C LEU A 96 9.26 6.68 0.93
N ASP A 97 9.61 6.24 -0.27
CA ASP A 97 9.36 4.86 -0.70
C ASP A 97 10.17 3.85 0.14
N LEU A 98 11.44 4.16 0.44
CA LEU A 98 12.25 3.37 1.37
C LEU A 98 11.65 3.34 2.78
N VAL A 99 11.10 4.46 3.26
CA VAL A 99 10.41 4.51 4.57
C VAL A 99 9.22 3.56 4.59
N ILE A 100 8.39 3.56 3.54
CA ILE A 100 7.22 2.66 3.45
C ILE A 100 7.67 1.20 3.31
N TYR A 101 8.69 0.90 2.51
CA TYR A 101 9.28 -0.44 2.45
C TYR A 101 9.73 -0.92 3.84
N THR A 102 10.51 -0.10 4.54
CA THR A 102 11.02 -0.43 5.88
C THR A 102 9.87 -0.62 6.88
N GLN A 103 8.87 0.26 6.86
CA GLN A 103 7.66 0.13 7.65
C GLN A 103 6.95 -1.21 7.37
N HIS A 104 6.84 -1.60 6.11
CA HIS A 104 6.17 -2.84 5.70
C HIS A 104 6.91 -4.07 6.23
N VAL A 105 8.25 -4.10 6.11
CA VAL A 105 9.09 -5.14 6.74
C VAL A 105 8.85 -5.19 8.26
N VAL A 106 8.86 -4.04 8.93
CA VAL A 106 8.59 -3.97 10.40
C VAL A 106 7.19 -4.49 10.72
N PHE A 107 6.19 -4.16 9.90
CA PHE A 107 4.81 -4.60 10.11
C PHE A 107 4.65 -6.13 10.01
N HIS A 108 5.46 -6.79 9.20
CA HIS A 108 5.48 -8.25 9.10
C HIS A 108 6.22 -8.95 10.24
N HIS A 109 7.26 -8.32 10.80
CA HIS A 109 8.15 -8.96 11.76
C HIS A 109 7.89 -8.58 13.22
N VAL A 110 7.23 -7.45 13.48
CA VAL A 110 6.93 -6.99 14.83
C VAL A 110 5.49 -7.36 15.20
N PRO A 111 5.25 -8.05 16.32
CA PRO A 111 3.93 -8.63 16.64
C PRO A 111 2.76 -7.65 16.65
N VAL A 112 2.94 -6.44 17.21
CA VAL A 112 1.84 -5.47 17.34
C VAL A 112 1.47 -4.86 15.98
N PRO A 113 2.38 -4.30 15.20
CA PRO A 113 2.07 -3.87 13.82
C PRO A 113 1.54 -4.99 12.94
N TRP A 114 2.09 -6.22 13.04
CA TRP A 114 1.58 -7.37 12.31
C TRP A 114 0.10 -7.65 12.60
N ARG A 115 -0.33 -7.56 13.85
CA ARG A 115 -1.74 -7.76 14.19
C ARG A 115 -2.67 -6.78 13.46
N LEU A 116 -2.22 -5.54 13.22
CA LEU A 116 -2.96 -4.55 12.43
C LEU A 116 -2.91 -4.93 10.94
N HIS A 117 -1.73 -5.20 10.42
CA HIS A 117 -1.48 -5.47 9.00
C HIS A 117 -2.03 -6.82 8.53
N ARG A 118 -2.10 -7.83 9.42
CA ARG A 118 -2.66 -9.15 9.06
C ARG A 118 -4.14 -9.08 8.61
N MET A 119 -4.90 -8.04 9.00
CA MET A 119 -6.25 -7.81 8.50
C MET A 119 -6.23 -7.57 6.99
N HIS A 120 -5.23 -6.85 6.48
CA HIS A 120 -4.99 -6.67 5.06
C HIS A 120 -4.69 -8.01 4.37
N HIS A 121 -3.80 -8.83 4.94
CA HIS A 121 -3.45 -10.15 4.43
C HIS A 121 -4.54 -11.22 4.57
N ALA A 122 -5.52 -11.03 5.46
CA ALA A 122 -6.59 -11.99 5.68
C ALA A 122 -7.70 -11.97 4.61
N ASP A 123 -7.50 -11.26 3.50
CA ASP A 123 -8.42 -11.35 2.37
C ASP A 123 -8.36 -12.76 1.74
N LEU A 124 -9.51 -13.28 1.31
CA LEU A 124 -9.62 -14.64 0.77
C LEU A 124 -9.21 -14.74 -0.70
N ASP A 125 -9.15 -13.60 -1.36
CA ASP A 125 -8.67 -13.41 -2.73
C ASP A 125 -7.86 -12.10 -2.78
N ILE A 126 -7.34 -11.74 -3.97
CA ILE A 126 -6.66 -10.47 -4.20
C ILE A 126 -7.24 -9.80 -5.43
N ASP A 127 -7.62 -8.53 -5.30
CA ASP A 127 -8.05 -7.66 -6.38
C ASP A 127 -7.84 -6.18 -5.98
N VAL A 128 -8.20 -5.24 -6.83
CA VAL A 128 -8.02 -3.80 -6.59
C VAL A 128 -8.60 -3.34 -5.24
N SER A 129 -9.67 -3.97 -4.75
CA SER A 129 -10.26 -3.61 -3.46
C SER A 129 -9.38 -4.02 -2.26
N THR A 130 -8.52 -5.01 -2.44
CA THR A 130 -7.51 -5.38 -1.43
C THR A 130 -6.48 -4.26 -1.24
N GLY A 131 -6.13 -3.55 -2.32
CA GLY A 131 -5.18 -2.43 -2.29
C GLY A 131 -5.64 -1.20 -1.49
N VAL A 132 -6.89 -1.17 -1.05
CA VAL A 132 -7.44 -0.10 -0.18
C VAL A 132 -7.92 -0.64 1.18
N ARG A 133 -7.66 -1.91 1.48
CA ARG A 133 -8.10 -2.60 2.68
C ARG A 133 -7.00 -2.58 3.76
N PHE A 134 -6.90 -1.52 4.53
CA PHE A 134 -5.98 -1.40 5.66
C PHE A 134 -6.77 -1.10 6.95
N HIS A 135 -6.25 -1.52 8.10
CA HIS A 135 -6.92 -1.24 9.36
C HIS A 135 -6.77 0.25 9.74
N PRO A 136 -7.81 0.93 10.26
CA PRO A 136 -7.74 2.36 10.60
C PRO A 136 -6.55 2.73 11.51
N LEU A 137 -6.24 1.91 12.50
CA LEU A 137 -5.06 2.12 13.36
C LEU A 137 -3.74 1.97 12.61
N GLU A 138 -3.69 1.09 11.61
CA GLU A 138 -2.52 0.96 10.72
C GLU A 138 -2.34 2.21 9.87
N ILE A 139 -3.41 2.72 9.26
CA ILE A 139 -3.38 3.94 8.46
C ILE A 139 -2.90 5.13 9.29
N LEU A 140 -3.41 5.29 10.51
CA LEU A 140 -3.00 6.37 11.42
C LEU A 140 -1.52 6.24 11.82
N LEU A 141 -1.04 5.02 12.13
CA LEU A 141 0.36 4.75 12.44
C LEU A 141 1.26 5.02 11.24
N SER A 142 0.88 4.53 10.07
CA SER A 142 1.61 4.75 8.81
C SER A 142 1.72 6.25 8.47
N LEU A 143 0.63 6.98 8.65
CA LEU A 143 0.61 8.43 8.44
C LEU A 143 1.53 9.16 9.42
N ALA A 144 1.53 8.75 10.70
CA ALA A 144 2.43 9.33 11.71
C ALA A 144 3.91 9.09 11.37
N ILE A 145 4.26 7.85 10.97
CA ILE A 145 5.62 7.49 10.53
C ILE A 145 6.03 8.33 9.31
N LYS A 146 5.15 8.44 8.32
CA LYS A 146 5.41 9.25 7.11
C LYS A 146 5.61 10.72 7.45
N MET A 147 4.76 11.31 8.28
CA MET A 147 4.90 12.71 8.71
C MET A 147 6.20 12.94 9.48
N ALA A 148 6.59 12.02 10.35
CA ALA A 148 7.88 12.09 11.05
C ALA A 148 9.06 12.05 10.07
N ALA A 149 9.02 11.18 9.06
CA ALA A 149 10.03 11.11 8.01
C ALA A 149 10.07 12.40 7.16
N VAL A 150 8.91 12.95 6.80
CA VAL A 150 8.81 14.24 6.08
C VAL A 150 9.48 15.37 6.87
N LEU A 151 9.24 15.45 8.18
CA LEU A 151 9.86 16.45 9.05
C LEU A 151 11.38 16.23 9.18
N ALA A 152 11.79 15.00 9.47
CA ALA A 152 13.19 14.67 9.69
C ALA A 152 14.06 14.91 8.43
N LEU A 153 13.53 14.58 7.27
CA LEU A 153 14.21 14.77 5.99
C LEU A 153 14.05 16.19 5.44
N GLY A 154 12.97 16.89 5.77
CA GLY A 154 12.65 18.18 5.15
C GLY A 154 12.18 18.00 3.70
N VAL A 155 11.37 16.97 3.45
CA VAL A 155 10.90 16.63 2.08
C VAL A 155 10.02 17.73 1.52
N PRO A 156 10.26 18.23 0.28
CA PRO A 156 9.42 19.26 -0.33
C PRO A 156 7.97 18.81 -0.49
N ALA A 157 7.02 19.73 -0.31
CA ALA A 157 5.58 19.46 -0.40
C ALA A 157 5.16 18.79 -1.73
N LEU A 158 5.77 19.19 -2.84
CA LEU A 158 5.52 18.56 -4.14
C LEU A 158 5.98 17.10 -4.16
N ALA A 159 7.13 16.79 -3.56
CA ALA A 159 7.61 15.40 -3.48
C ALA A 159 6.67 14.52 -2.63
N VAL A 160 6.16 15.06 -1.52
CA VAL A 160 5.16 14.37 -0.68
C VAL A 160 3.88 14.09 -1.46
N LEU A 161 3.36 15.09 -2.19
CA LEU A 161 2.15 14.92 -3.00
C LEU A 161 2.36 13.87 -4.09
N LEU A 162 3.45 13.96 -4.85
CA LEU A 162 3.79 13.00 -5.90
C LEU A 162 3.92 11.59 -5.33
N PHE A 163 4.62 11.45 -4.20
CA PHE A 163 4.77 10.17 -3.52
C PHE A 163 3.42 9.57 -3.10
N GLU A 164 2.52 10.36 -2.49
CA GLU A 164 1.21 9.86 -2.04
C GLU A 164 0.30 9.47 -3.20
N VAL A 165 0.33 10.21 -4.30
CA VAL A 165 -0.41 9.84 -5.52
C VAL A 165 0.14 8.55 -6.11
N LEU A 166 1.47 8.42 -6.21
CA LEU A 166 2.12 7.19 -6.69
C LEU A 166 1.81 6.01 -5.77
N LEU A 167 1.97 6.16 -4.45
CA LEU A 167 1.72 5.11 -3.49
C LEU A 167 0.29 4.56 -3.59
N ASN A 168 -0.71 5.44 -3.67
CA ASN A 168 -2.10 5.01 -3.82
C ASN A 168 -2.34 4.31 -5.18
N ALA A 169 -1.80 4.87 -6.25
CA ALA A 169 -1.95 4.29 -7.59
C ALA A 169 -1.29 2.91 -7.70
N THR A 170 -0.06 2.78 -7.21
CA THR A 170 0.68 1.51 -7.24
C THR A 170 0.11 0.48 -6.28
N SER A 171 -0.40 0.89 -5.10
CA SER A 171 -1.11 -0.03 -4.20
C SER A 171 -2.32 -0.66 -4.88
N MET A 172 -3.15 0.12 -5.56
CA MET A 172 -4.28 -0.41 -6.32
C MET A 172 -3.85 -1.25 -7.53
N PHE A 173 -2.76 -0.87 -8.19
CA PHE A 173 -2.21 -1.63 -9.31
C PHE A 173 -1.61 -2.96 -8.88
N ASN A 174 -0.72 -2.97 -7.88
CA ASN A 174 -0.01 -4.18 -7.48
C ASN A 174 -0.89 -5.22 -6.78
N HIS A 175 -2.01 -4.80 -6.16
CA HIS A 175 -3.02 -5.72 -5.63
C HIS A 175 -4.01 -6.19 -6.70
N SER A 176 -4.07 -5.54 -7.87
CA SER A 176 -5.07 -5.88 -8.87
C SER A 176 -4.91 -7.30 -9.41
N ASN A 177 -6.04 -7.92 -9.75
CA ASN A 177 -6.09 -9.26 -10.35
C ASN A 177 -5.93 -9.20 -11.88
N VAL A 178 -4.86 -8.54 -12.34
CA VAL A 178 -4.54 -8.40 -13.76
C VAL A 178 -3.22 -9.07 -14.11
N ALA A 179 -3.05 -9.47 -15.34
CA ALA A 179 -1.79 -9.95 -15.89
C ALA A 179 -1.21 -8.93 -16.85
N LEU A 180 0.03 -8.55 -16.64
CA LEU A 180 0.79 -7.82 -17.65
C LEU A 180 1.15 -8.77 -18.80
N PRO A 181 1.23 -8.25 -20.05
CA PRO A 181 1.71 -9.05 -21.17
C PRO A 181 3.07 -9.71 -20.85
N PRO A 182 3.30 -10.97 -21.24
CA PRO A 182 4.54 -11.72 -20.89
C PRO A 182 5.84 -11.06 -21.35
N ARG A 183 5.78 -10.17 -22.36
CA ARG A 183 6.95 -9.40 -22.82
C ARG A 183 7.20 -8.14 -22.00
N ILE A 184 6.17 -7.60 -21.35
CA ILE A 184 6.24 -6.35 -20.56
C ILE A 184 6.56 -6.65 -19.11
N GLU A 185 5.98 -7.70 -18.56
CA GLU A 185 6.11 -8.04 -17.13
C GLU A 185 7.57 -8.16 -16.66
N PRO A 186 8.49 -8.84 -17.35
CA PRO A 186 9.89 -8.92 -16.91
C PRO A 186 10.61 -7.56 -16.86
N ILE A 187 10.22 -6.60 -17.70
CA ILE A 187 10.77 -5.25 -17.70
C ILE A 187 10.11 -4.42 -16.59
N ALA A 188 8.78 -4.47 -16.48
CA ALA A 188 8.01 -3.72 -15.50
C ALA A 188 8.45 -4.01 -14.07
N ARG A 189 8.77 -5.27 -13.72
CA ARG A 189 9.23 -5.66 -12.38
C ARG A 189 10.64 -5.15 -11.98
N TRP A 190 11.30 -4.39 -12.84
CA TRP A 190 12.48 -3.61 -12.50
C TRP A 190 12.16 -2.14 -12.18
N LEU A 191 11.00 -1.66 -12.62
CA LEU A 191 10.60 -0.25 -12.53
C LEU A 191 9.49 -0.02 -11.49
N VAL A 192 8.58 -0.99 -11.35
CA VAL A 192 7.42 -0.91 -10.47
C VAL A 192 7.09 -2.29 -9.89
N VAL A 193 6.55 -2.32 -8.69
CA VAL A 193 6.03 -3.57 -8.12
C VAL A 193 4.80 -4.00 -8.91
N THR A 194 4.92 -5.15 -9.59
CA THR A 194 3.85 -5.68 -10.45
C THR A 194 2.84 -6.50 -9.66
N PRO A 195 1.62 -6.70 -10.17
CA PRO A 195 0.64 -7.58 -9.55
C PRO A 195 1.17 -8.99 -9.31
N GLN A 196 1.96 -9.52 -10.26
CA GLN A 196 2.57 -10.83 -10.13
C GLN A 196 3.55 -10.94 -8.96
N MET A 197 4.34 -9.88 -8.72
CA MET A 197 5.25 -9.83 -7.57
C MET A 197 4.48 -9.76 -6.25
N HIS A 198 3.52 -8.83 -6.17
CA HIS A 198 2.83 -8.56 -4.92
C HIS A 198 1.86 -9.67 -4.52
N GLN A 199 1.31 -10.41 -5.49
CA GLN A 199 0.50 -11.59 -5.19
C GLN A 199 1.29 -12.69 -4.47
N VAL A 200 2.61 -12.84 -4.70
CA VAL A 200 3.47 -13.75 -3.94
C VAL A 200 3.49 -13.36 -2.46
N HIS A 201 3.58 -12.06 -2.18
CA HIS A 201 3.52 -11.50 -0.83
C HIS A 201 2.18 -11.77 -0.12
N HIS A 202 1.09 -11.93 -0.84
CA HIS A 202 -0.23 -12.30 -0.30
C HIS A 202 -0.48 -13.81 -0.24
N SER A 203 0.53 -14.65 -0.48
CA SER A 203 0.42 -16.10 -0.34
C SER A 203 0.15 -16.52 1.10
N ILE A 204 -0.55 -17.64 1.29
CA ILE A 204 -0.75 -18.27 2.59
C ILE A 204 0.56 -18.81 3.21
N GLU A 205 1.58 -19.02 2.39
CA GLU A 205 2.87 -19.57 2.80
C GLU A 205 3.72 -18.47 3.45
N ARG A 206 4.08 -18.64 4.71
CA ARG A 206 4.80 -17.62 5.50
C ARG A 206 6.09 -17.14 4.81
N ALA A 207 6.88 -18.05 4.23
CA ALA A 207 8.11 -17.70 3.54
C ALA A 207 7.90 -16.86 2.26
N GLU A 208 6.66 -16.83 1.74
CA GLU A 208 6.25 -16.02 0.59
C GLU A 208 5.63 -14.70 1.08
N THR A 209 4.81 -14.76 2.12
CA THR A 209 4.24 -13.57 2.77
C THR A 209 5.35 -12.64 3.28
N ASP A 210 6.44 -13.19 3.80
CA ASP A 210 7.61 -12.42 4.24
C ASP A 210 8.61 -12.14 3.10
N SER A 211 8.10 -11.77 1.92
CA SER A 211 8.88 -11.37 0.73
C SER A 211 8.15 -10.27 -0.05
N ASN A 212 8.82 -9.62 -1.02
CA ASN A 212 8.24 -8.61 -1.91
C ASN A 212 7.48 -7.50 -1.17
N PHE A 213 8.15 -6.87 -0.20
CA PHE A 213 7.59 -5.79 0.63
C PHE A 213 7.46 -4.44 -0.07
N GLY A 214 8.05 -4.27 -1.26
CA GLY A 214 7.97 -3.04 -2.03
C GLY A 214 6.53 -2.65 -2.39
N PHE A 215 6.26 -1.32 -2.42
CA PHE A 215 4.99 -0.76 -2.89
C PHE A 215 5.13 -0.12 -4.27
N ASN A 216 6.03 0.87 -4.42
CA ASN A 216 6.28 1.52 -5.70
C ASN A 216 7.46 0.86 -6.40
N LEU A 217 8.64 0.91 -5.78
CA LEU A 217 9.90 0.45 -6.36
C LEU A 217 10.27 -0.96 -5.89
N PRO A 218 10.55 -1.88 -6.80
CA PRO A 218 10.99 -3.24 -6.47
C PRO A 218 12.49 -3.31 -6.11
N TRP A 219 13.17 -2.16 -6.06
CA TRP A 219 14.61 -2.06 -5.83
C TRP A 219 15.01 -2.46 -4.41
N TRP A 220 14.17 -2.13 -3.43
CA TRP A 220 14.42 -2.43 -2.02
C TRP A 220 14.40 -3.93 -1.76
N ASP A 221 13.44 -4.66 -2.33
CA ASP A 221 13.39 -6.12 -2.22
C ASP A 221 14.65 -6.78 -2.80
N ARG A 222 15.17 -6.26 -3.90
CA ARG A 222 16.41 -6.76 -4.50
C ARG A 222 17.62 -6.39 -3.68
N LEU A 223 17.68 -5.17 -3.17
CA LEU A 223 18.79 -4.64 -2.38
C LEU A 223 18.92 -5.36 -1.04
N PHE A 224 17.79 -5.62 -0.38
CA PHE A 224 17.76 -6.24 0.95
C PHE A 224 17.48 -7.76 0.92
N GLY A 225 17.41 -8.36 -0.27
CA GLY A 225 17.31 -9.83 -0.42
C GLY A 225 15.93 -10.40 -0.12
N THR A 226 14.88 -9.59 -0.12
CA THR A 226 13.49 -10.00 0.12
C THR A 226 12.71 -10.28 -1.19
N TYR A 227 13.36 -10.17 -2.35
CA TYR A 227 12.73 -10.42 -3.64
C TYR A 227 12.48 -11.89 -3.90
N ARG A 228 11.24 -12.25 -4.22
CA ARG A 228 10.83 -13.58 -4.67
C ARG A 228 10.09 -13.48 -6.00
N ALA A 229 10.64 -14.12 -7.02
CA ALA A 229 10.13 -14.01 -8.39
C ALA A 229 8.79 -14.72 -8.61
N LYS A 230 8.55 -15.86 -7.94
CA LYS A 230 7.38 -16.73 -8.12
C LYS A 230 7.06 -17.50 -6.84
N PRO A 231 5.79 -17.87 -6.63
CA PRO A 231 5.41 -18.75 -5.51
C PRO A 231 5.88 -20.18 -5.76
N ALA A 232 6.20 -20.92 -4.70
CA ALA A 232 6.67 -22.30 -4.78
C ALA A 232 5.63 -23.26 -5.40
N ALA A 233 4.34 -23.04 -5.09
CA ALA A 233 3.25 -23.85 -5.64
C ALA A 233 2.94 -23.53 -7.11
N GLY A 234 3.55 -22.49 -7.68
CA GLY A 234 3.16 -21.91 -8.97
C GLY A 234 1.96 -20.98 -8.86
N GLU A 235 1.86 -20.04 -9.80
CA GLU A 235 0.90 -18.91 -9.75
C GLU A 235 -0.57 -19.36 -9.72
N GLU A 236 -0.91 -20.44 -10.39
CA GLU A 236 -2.29 -20.97 -10.45
C GLU A 236 -2.72 -21.68 -9.16
N ARG A 237 -1.80 -22.35 -8.48
CA ARG A 237 -2.09 -23.16 -7.28
C ARG A 237 -1.84 -22.44 -5.98
N MET A 238 -1.24 -21.26 -6.04
CA MET A 238 -1.01 -20.43 -4.85
C MET A 238 -2.34 -20.04 -4.19
N THR A 239 -2.44 -20.27 -2.89
CA THR A 239 -3.58 -19.82 -2.08
C THR A 239 -3.31 -18.44 -1.53
N ILE A 240 -4.26 -17.52 -1.68
CA ILE A 240 -4.19 -16.15 -1.14
C ILE A 240 -4.71 -16.13 0.30
N GLY A 241 -4.13 -15.28 1.12
CA GLY A 241 -4.59 -14.98 2.46
C GLY A 241 -3.75 -15.60 3.57
N LEU A 242 -4.34 -15.77 4.73
CA LEU A 242 -3.71 -16.36 5.91
C LEU A 242 -4.32 -17.74 6.21
N PRO A 243 -3.64 -18.62 6.96
CA PRO A 243 -4.22 -19.89 7.43
C PRO A 243 -5.36 -19.69 8.44
N ILE A 244 -5.53 -18.48 8.95
CA ILE A 244 -6.55 -18.03 9.91
C ILE A 244 -7.57 -17.12 9.21
N PHE A 245 -8.74 -16.91 9.81
CA PHE A 245 -9.80 -16.03 9.29
C PHE A 245 -10.33 -16.44 7.90
N ARG A 246 -10.34 -17.76 7.61
CA ARG A 246 -10.73 -18.29 6.28
C ARG A 246 -12.25 -18.33 6.03
N ASN A 247 -13.07 -18.05 7.04
CA ASN A 247 -14.52 -18.02 6.86
C ASN A 247 -14.97 -16.73 6.18
N VAL A 248 -15.89 -16.82 5.23
CA VAL A 248 -16.47 -15.65 4.53
C VAL A 248 -17.10 -14.64 5.51
N ALA A 249 -17.62 -15.09 6.65
CA ALA A 249 -18.13 -14.20 7.69
C ALA A 249 -17.06 -13.26 8.27
N GLU A 250 -15.78 -13.60 8.15
CA GLU A 250 -14.67 -12.75 8.60
C GLU A 250 -14.46 -11.50 7.73
N LEU A 251 -15.11 -11.44 6.56
CA LEU A 251 -15.07 -10.29 5.65
C LEU A 251 -16.05 -9.17 6.02
N ALA A 252 -16.93 -9.39 7.02
CA ALA A 252 -17.83 -8.34 7.54
C ALA A 252 -17.03 -7.24 8.26
N ILE A 253 -17.40 -5.97 8.08
CA ILE A 253 -16.69 -4.78 8.61
C ILE A 253 -16.35 -4.91 10.09
N VAL A 254 -17.33 -5.32 10.93
CA VAL A 254 -17.11 -5.50 12.38
C VAL A 254 -16.05 -6.58 12.66
N ARG A 255 -16.04 -7.64 11.86
CA ARG A 255 -15.03 -8.69 11.98
C ARG A 255 -13.66 -8.18 11.57
N LEU A 256 -13.56 -7.44 10.47
CA LEU A 256 -12.33 -6.82 10.02
C LEU A 256 -11.72 -5.89 11.09
N LEU A 257 -12.52 -5.00 11.65
CA LEU A 257 -12.09 -4.09 12.72
C LEU A 257 -11.65 -4.82 14.00
N THR A 258 -12.15 -6.02 14.26
CA THR A 258 -11.79 -6.79 15.45
C THR A 258 -10.68 -7.82 15.21
N GLN A 259 -10.33 -8.15 13.97
CA GLN A 259 -9.26 -9.12 13.66
C GLN A 259 -7.93 -8.85 14.38
N PRO A 260 -7.42 -7.59 14.47
CA PRO A 260 -6.17 -7.31 15.18
C PRO A 260 -6.19 -7.72 16.66
N PHE A 261 -7.35 -7.71 17.30
CA PHE A 261 -7.52 -7.91 18.75
C PHE A 261 -7.95 -9.33 19.11
N ARG A 262 -8.24 -10.17 18.13
CA ARG A 262 -8.63 -11.56 18.36
C ARG A 262 -7.42 -12.48 18.24
N ASP A 263 -7.36 -13.49 19.11
CA ASP A 263 -6.41 -14.58 18.94
C ASP A 263 -6.86 -15.45 17.77
N ALA A 264 -5.90 -15.88 16.97
CA ALA A 264 -6.13 -16.81 15.90
C ALA A 264 -6.41 -18.20 16.53
N ARG A 265 -7.62 -18.69 16.38
CA ARG A 265 -7.98 -20.09 16.69
C ARG A 265 -8.15 -20.84 15.38
#